data_9abe5bda4704cd9ad9cea881ea160df8
#
_entry.id   9abe5bda4704cd9ad9cea881ea160df8
#
_cell.length_a   1.000
_cell.length_b   1.000
_cell.length_c   1.000
_cell.angle_alpha   90.00
_cell.angle_beta   90.00
_cell.angle_gamma   90.00
#
_symmetry.space_group_name_H-M   'P 1'
#
loop_
_entity.id
_entity.type
_entity.pdbx_description
1 polymer ?
#
loop_
_entity_poly.entity_id
_entity_poly.type
_entity_poly.pdbx_seq_one_letter_code
_entity_poly.pdbx_strand_id
1 'polypeptide(L)'
;KHVCEILGFETMPVFVKEMDDDEASLVMVDSNIQRENIRPSEKAKAYKIKYDAMKNQGKAGNSLKMMSEESGENYKLIQRYIWIARLNDDLLALVDNKQLGMVQGVSLSVLPEKEQELVYDVICRHKMKLSTVQANTIKQLSVDGKFNEQILERYLTSAQKQKRKKEIILKNERLSEYFEE
;
A
#
# COMPACT_ATOMS: atom_id res chain seq x y z
N LYS A 1 -9.50 -27.46 -6.37
CA LYS A 1 -10.22 -28.53 -5.65
C LYS A 1 -11.71 -28.16 -5.53
N HIS A 2 -12.07 -27.10 -4.82
CA HIS A 2 -13.46 -26.70 -4.55
C HIS A 2 -14.35 -26.56 -5.81
N VAL A 3 -13.84 -25.97 -6.89
CA VAL A 3 -14.58 -25.84 -8.16
C VAL A 3 -14.85 -27.22 -8.80
N CYS A 4 -13.87 -28.13 -8.75
CA CYS A 4 -14.04 -29.49 -9.27
C CYS A 4 -15.08 -30.29 -8.47
N GLU A 5 -15.12 -30.08 -7.15
CA GLU A 5 -16.14 -30.67 -6.27
C GLU A 5 -17.55 -30.17 -6.62
N ILE A 6 -17.72 -28.84 -6.86
CA ILE A 6 -18.99 -28.25 -7.30
C ILE A 6 -19.42 -28.80 -8.68
N LEU A 7 -18.46 -29.01 -9.58
CA LEU A 7 -18.72 -29.54 -10.92
C LEU A 7 -18.89 -31.08 -10.97
N GLY A 8 -18.77 -31.76 -9.82
CA GLY A 8 -18.98 -33.19 -9.70
C GLY A 8 -17.85 -34.04 -10.28
N PHE A 9 -16.62 -33.52 -10.42
CA PHE A 9 -15.47 -34.32 -10.84
C PHE A 9 -15.03 -35.24 -9.71
N GLU A 10 -14.99 -36.53 -9.97
CA GLU A 10 -14.51 -37.56 -9.02
C GLU A 10 -12.99 -37.49 -8.86
N THR A 11 -12.26 -37.13 -9.89
CA THR A 11 -10.81 -37.05 -9.89
C THR A 11 -10.35 -35.81 -10.65
N MET A 12 -9.16 -35.28 -10.29
CA MET A 12 -8.49 -34.22 -11.03
C MET A 12 -6.99 -34.53 -11.15
N PRO A 13 -6.35 -34.22 -12.29
CA PRO A 13 -4.92 -34.36 -12.41
C PRO A 13 -4.22 -33.35 -11.51
N VAL A 14 -3.23 -33.82 -10.73
CA VAL A 14 -2.43 -32.98 -9.83
C VAL A 14 -0.95 -33.33 -9.97
N PHE A 15 -0.09 -32.34 -9.79
CA PHE A 15 1.34 -32.57 -9.62
C PHE A 15 1.63 -32.57 -8.11
N VAL A 16 2.11 -33.71 -7.61
CA VAL A 16 2.60 -33.84 -6.23
C VAL A 16 4.11 -33.62 -6.24
N LYS A 17 4.57 -32.62 -5.46
CA LYS A 17 5.98 -32.32 -5.30
C LYS A 17 6.29 -32.31 -3.79
N GLU A 18 7.31 -33.06 -3.38
CA GLU A 18 7.84 -32.96 -2.03
C GLU A 18 8.63 -31.67 -1.89
N MET A 19 8.31 -30.89 -0.87
CA MET A 19 8.97 -29.63 -0.55
C MET A 19 8.81 -29.34 0.93
N ASP A 20 9.74 -28.57 1.50
CA ASP A 20 9.60 -28.09 2.86
C ASP A 20 8.56 -26.96 2.96
N ASP A 21 8.21 -26.55 4.19
CA ASP A 21 7.19 -25.52 4.43
C ASP A 21 7.56 -24.16 3.85
N ASP A 22 8.83 -23.81 3.83
CA ASP A 22 9.33 -22.55 3.25
C ASP A 22 9.23 -22.59 1.72
N GLU A 23 9.63 -23.70 1.09
CA GLU A 23 9.48 -23.90 -0.35
C GLU A 23 8.01 -23.93 -0.77
N ALA A 24 7.16 -24.61 -0.01
CA ALA A 24 5.71 -24.66 -0.25
C ALA A 24 5.09 -23.26 -0.17
N SER A 25 5.49 -22.47 0.82
CA SER A 25 5.06 -21.08 0.98
C SER A 25 5.49 -20.20 -0.20
N LEU A 26 6.72 -20.36 -0.69
CA LEU A 26 7.23 -19.63 -1.86
C LEU A 26 6.42 -19.97 -3.13
N VAL A 27 6.19 -21.25 -3.41
CA VAL A 27 5.42 -21.68 -4.59
C VAL A 27 3.98 -21.19 -4.53
N MET A 28 3.35 -21.23 -3.35
CA MET A 28 2.00 -20.70 -3.14
C MET A 28 1.94 -19.19 -3.40
N VAL A 29 2.92 -18.44 -2.89
CA VAL A 29 3.02 -16.99 -3.07
C VAL A 29 3.23 -16.63 -4.54
N ASP A 30 4.13 -17.32 -5.25
CA ASP A 30 4.40 -17.06 -6.66
C ASP A 30 3.17 -17.34 -7.53
N SER A 31 2.45 -18.42 -7.26
CA SER A 31 1.19 -18.74 -7.93
C SER A 31 0.12 -17.66 -7.69
N ASN A 32 0.08 -17.08 -6.50
CA ASN A 32 -0.85 -16.00 -6.19
C ASN A 32 -0.46 -14.67 -6.82
N ILE A 33 0.83 -14.32 -6.86
CA ILE A 33 1.33 -13.07 -7.47
C ILE A 33 1.06 -13.04 -8.99
N GLN A 34 1.07 -14.20 -9.65
CA GLN A 34 0.81 -14.32 -11.09
C GLN A 34 -0.67 -14.23 -11.49
N ARG A 35 -1.58 -14.13 -10.50
CA ARG A 35 -3.02 -13.99 -10.81
C ARG A 35 -3.30 -12.64 -11.46
N GLU A 36 -4.11 -12.66 -12.51
CA GLU A 36 -4.71 -11.44 -13.06
C GLU A 36 -5.57 -10.77 -11.98
N ASN A 37 -5.49 -9.45 -11.86
CA ASN A 37 -6.29 -8.64 -10.91
C ASN A 37 -6.03 -8.87 -9.41
N ILE A 38 -4.81 -9.24 -9.02
CA ILE A 38 -4.41 -9.25 -7.60
C ILE A 38 -4.47 -7.83 -7.02
N ARG A 39 -5.05 -7.69 -5.82
CA ARG A 39 -5.10 -6.39 -5.13
C ARG A 39 -3.71 -5.95 -4.66
N PRO A 40 -3.44 -4.63 -4.61
CA PRO A 40 -2.19 -4.12 -4.06
C PRO A 40 -1.88 -4.64 -2.65
N SER A 41 -2.87 -4.78 -1.77
CA SER A 41 -2.73 -5.33 -0.42
C SER A 41 -2.31 -6.81 -0.42
N GLU A 42 -2.94 -7.62 -1.26
CA GLU A 42 -2.62 -9.05 -1.41
C GLU A 42 -1.20 -9.22 -1.97
N LYS A 43 -0.86 -8.43 -2.98
CA LYS A 43 0.46 -8.42 -3.59
C LYS A 43 1.55 -7.99 -2.59
N ALA A 44 1.24 -7.00 -1.75
CA ALA A 44 2.13 -6.54 -0.69
C ALA A 44 2.41 -7.65 0.35
N LYS A 45 1.36 -8.30 0.85
CA LYS A 45 1.47 -9.42 1.80
C LYS A 45 2.26 -10.58 1.18
N ALA A 46 1.99 -10.91 -0.10
CA ALA A 46 2.68 -11.97 -0.83
C ALA A 46 4.19 -11.69 -0.96
N TYR A 47 4.57 -10.48 -1.42
CA TYR A 47 5.98 -10.11 -1.51
C TYR A 47 6.67 -10.04 -0.15
N LYS A 48 5.97 -9.65 0.91
CA LYS A 48 6.51 -9.63 2.27
C LYS A 48 6.83 -11.05 2.75
N ILE A 49 5.92 -12.00 2.56
CA ILE A 49 6.12 -13.43 2.91
C ILE A 49 7.32 -13.99 2.13
N LYS A 50 7.35 -13.77 0.81
CA LYS A 50 8.47 -14.24 -0.04
C LYS A 50 9.81 -13.66 0.40
N TYR A 51 9.85 -12.35 0.68
CA TYR A 51 11.06 -11.69 1.15
C TYR A 51 11.56 -12.24 2.48
N ASP A 52 10.65 -12.46 3.45
CA ASP A 52 11.00 -12.99 4.77
C ASP A 52 11.50 -14.44 4.67
N ALA A 53 10.87 -15.30 3.86
CA ALA A 53 11.32 -16.66 3.62
C ALA A 53 12.73 -16.70 3.00
N MET A 54 12.98 -15.87 1.98
CA MET A 54 14.32 -15.76 1.36
C MET A 54 15.38 -15.24 2.33
N LYS A 55 15.02 -14.33 3.23
CA LYS A 55 15.91 -13.81 4.26
C LYS A 55 16.31 -14.92 5.26
N ASN A 56 15.35 -15.76 5.67
CA ASN A 56 15.59 -16.88 6.58
C ASN A 56 16.52 -17.94 5.96
N GLN A 57 16.48 -18.12 4.63
CA GLN A 57 17.39 -19.00 3.90
C GLN A 57 18.80 -18.40 3.69
N GLY A 58 19.17 -17.30 4.35
CA GLY A 58 20.49 -16.69 4.24
C GLY A 58 20.73 -15.85 2.98
N LYS A 59 19.69 -15.64 2.15
CA LYS A 59 19.79 -14.89 0.87
C LYS A 59 19.51 -13.38 1.01
N ALA A 60 19.55 -12.85 2.22
CA ALA A 60 19.09 -11.49 2.57
C ALA A 60 19.70 -10.37 1.68
N GLY A 61 20.96 -10.46 1.31
CA GLY A 61 21.64 -9.42 0.53
C GLY A 61 21.19 -9.28 -0.93
N ASN A 62 20.60 -10.33 -1.52
CA ASN A 62 20.20 -10.38 -2.92
C ASN A 62 18.69 -10.65 -3.14
N SER A 63 17.91 -10.78 -2.07
CA SER A 63 16.51 -11.20 -2.17
C SER A 63 15.68 -10.31 -3.09
N LEU A 64 15.79 -8.99 -2.98
CA LEU A 64 15.03 -8.06 -3.84
C LEU A 64 15.42 -8.17 -5.31
N LYS A 65 16.71 -8.38 -5.59
CA LYS A 65 17.20 -8.55 -6.97
C LYS A 65 16.70 -9.87 -7.55
N MET A 66 16.78 -10.96 -6.79
CA MET A 66 16.26 -12.26 -7.21
C MET A 66 14.76 -12.21 -7.46
N MET A 67 13.98 -11.61 -6.54
CA MET A 67 12.55 -11.42 -6.72
C MET A 67 12.21 -10.60 -7.97
N SER A 68 13.02 -9.60 -8.29
CA SER A 68 12.87 -8.77 -9.49
C SER A 68 13.15 -9.57 -10.77
N GLU A 69 14.18 -10.39 -10.78
CA GLU A 69 14.54 -11.26 -11.90
C GLU A 69 13.47 -12.34 -12.15
N GLU A 70 12.94 -12.94 -11.09
CA GLU A 70 11.90 -13.97 -11.17
C GLU A 70 10.53 -13.42 -11.60
N SER A 71 10.12 -12.27 -11.07
CA SER A 71 8.80 -11.69 -11.35
C SER A 71 8.75 -10.79 -12.59
N GLY A 72 9.93 -10.35 -13.09
CA GLY A 72 10.03 -9.33 -14.13
C GLY A 72 9.66 -7.90 -13.67
N GLU A 73 9.33 -7.72 -12.38
CA GLU A 73 9.00 -6.40 -11.82
C GLU A 73 10.23 -5.65 -11.33
N ASN A 74 10.16 -4.31 -11.39
CA ASN A 74 11.25 -3.48 -10.90
C ASN A 74 11.43 -3.66 -9.38
N TYR A 75 12.67 -3.88 -8.93
CA TYR A 75 13.01 -4.10 -7.52
C TYR A 75 12.53 -2.98 -6.59
N LYS A 76 12.52 -1.71 -7.06
CA LYS A 76 11.99 -0.58 -6.27
C LYS A 76 10.47 -0.69 -6.05
N LEU A 77 9.75 -1.25 -7.01
CA LEU A 77 8.32 -1.50 -6.89
C LEU A 77 8.05 -2.62 -5.88
N ILE A 78 8.81 -3.73 -5.98
CA ILE A 78 8.74 -4.83 -5.01
C ILE A 78 9.03 -4.33 -3.59
N GLN A 79 10.06 -3.51 -3.43
CA GLN A 79 10.41 -2.91 -2.14
C GLN A 79 9.27 -2.05 -1.57
N ARG A 80 8.57 -1.28 -2.42
CA ARG A 80 7.40 -0.51 -2.00
C ARG A 80 6.25 -1.41 -1.53
N TYR A 81 5.99 -2.51 -2.24
CA TYR A 81 5.00 -3.51 -1.81
C TYR A 81 5.36 -4.08 -0.43
N ILE A 82 6.60 -4.47 -0.20
CA ILE A 82 7.07 -4.98 1.09
C ILE A 82 6.88 -3.94 2.21
N TRP A 83 7.08 -2.67 1.92
CA TRP A 83 6.87 -1.61 2.91
C TRP A 83 5.41 -1.38 3.22
N ILE A 84 4.53 -1.28 2.21
CA ILE A 84 3.10 -1.09 2.47
C ILE A 84 2.45 -2.30 3.15
N ALA A 85 3.04 -3.49 3.09
CA ALA A 85 2.59 -4.65 3.85
C ALA A 85 2.67 -4.47 5.37
N ARG A 86 3.31 -3.39 5.86
CA ARG A 86 3.35 -2.99 7.27
C ARG A 86 2.19 -2.09 7.69
N LEU A 87 1.40 -1.66 6.75
CA LEU A 87 0.18 -0.90 7.04
C LEU A 87 -0.85 -1.82 7.70
N ASN A 88 -1.68 -1.24 8.56
CA ASN A 88 -2.86 -1.93 9.05
C ASN A 88 -3.87 -2.20 7.91
N ASP A 89 -4.80 -3.09 8.14
CA ASP A 89 -5.74 -3.53 7.10
C ASP A 89 -6.63 -2.39 6.58
N ASP A 90 -6.95 -1.41 7.41
CA ASP A 90 -7.77 -0.24 7.04
C ASP A 90 -7.05 0.67 6.04
N LEU A 91 -5.78 1.01 6.28
CA LEU A 91 -4.97 1.78 5.35
C LEU A 91 -4.66 0.98 4.06
N LEU A 92 -4.48 -0.33 4.17
CA LEU A 92 -4.34 -1.21 2.99
C LEU A 92 -5.61 -1.19 2.13
N ALA A 93 -6.80 -1.20 2.75
CA ALA A 93 -8.06 -1.06 2.03
C ALA A 93 -8.16 0.29 1.28
N LEU A 94 -7.63 1.38 1.85
CA LEU A 94 -7.55 2.66 1.13
C LEU A 94 -6.60 2.60 -0.08
N VAL A 95 -5.51 1.82 0.00
CA VAL A 95 -4.61 1.60 -1.14
C VAL A 95 -5.32 0.82 -2.25
N ASP A 96 -6.03 -0.25 -1.91
CA ASP A 96 -6.81 -1.06 -2.85
C ASP A 96 -7.87 -0.25 -3.57
N ASN A 97 -8.55 0.65 -2.85
CA ASN A 97 -9.58 1.53 -3.39
C ASN A 97 -9.02 2.79 -4.08
N LYS A 98 -7.70 2.91 -4.27
CA LYS A 98 -7.03 4.07 -4.88
C LYS A 98 -7.31 5.41 -4.17
N GLN A 99 -7.69 5.36 -2.90
CA GLN A 99 -7.87 6.53 -2.04
C GLN A 99 -6.54 6.96 -1.41
N LEU A 100 -5.65 6.00 -1.14
CA LEU A 100 -4.27 6.21 -0.71
C LEU A 100 -3.32 5.72 -1.81
N GLY A 101 -2.39 6.57 -2.24
CA GLY A 101 -1.39 6.18 -3.23
C GLY A 101 -0.26 5.33 -2.61
N MET A 102 0.41 4.54 -3.44
CA MET A 102 1.53 3.69 -3.03
C MET A 102 2.64 4.46 -2.29
N VAL A 103 3.01 5.65 -2.79
CA VAL A 103 4.08 6.47 -2.18
C VAL A 103 3.68 6.98 -0.81
N GLN A 104 2.44 7.41 -0.65
CA GLN A 104 1.87 7.83 0.62
C GLN A 104 1.83 6.64 1.60
N GLY A 105 1.38 5.48 1.14
CA GLY A 105 1.37 4.24 1.92
C GLY A 105 2.77 3.89 2.45
N VAL A 106 3.79 3.98 1.62
CA VAL A 106 5.20 3.78 2.03
C VAL A 106 5.61 4.75 3.14
N SER A 107 5.21 6.03 3.04
CA SER A 107 5.52 7.01 4.08
C SER A 107 4.81 6.72 5.39
N LEU A 108 3.57 6.22 5.34
CA LEU A 108 2.79 5.86 6.54
C LEU A 108 3.19 4.50 7.13
N SER A 109 3.81 3.61 6.36
CA SER A 109 4.18 2.25 6.81
C SER A 109 5.24 2.21 7.91
N VAL A 110 5.88 3.33 8.21
CA VAL A 110 6.87 3.45 9.29
C VAL A 110 6.23 3.89 10.63
N LEU A 111 4.97 4.32 10.60
CA LEU A 111 4.23 4.74 11.79
C LEU A 111 3.89 3.51 12.66
N PRO A 112 3.89 3.65 14.00
CA PRO A 112 3.29 2.67 14.89
C PRO A 112 1.80 2.44 14.57
N GLU A 113 1.28 1.25 14.87
CA GLU A 113 -0.09 0.85 14.55
C GLU A 113 -1.16 1.84 15.04
N LYS A 114 -1.03 2.31 16.29
CA LYS A 114 -1.93 3.31 16.87
C LYS A 114 -1.95 4.64 16.10
N GLU A 115 -0.81 5.06 15.58
CA GLU A 115 -0.73 6.28 14.77
C GLU A 115 -1.34 6.06 13.38
N GLN A 116 -1.20 4.86 12.82
CA GLN A 116 -1.85 4.48 11.56
C GLN A 116 -3.37 4.51 11.68
N GLU A 117 -3.92 4.01 12.79
CA GLU A 117 -5.37 4.08 13.11
C GLU A 117 -5.85 5.53 13.15
N LEU A 118 -5.14 6.41 13.87
CA LEU A 118 -5.48 7.83 13.94
C LEU A 118 -5.44 8.52 12.57
N VAL A 119 -4.44 8.19 11.74
CA VAL A 119 -4.36 8.71 10.37
C VAL A 119 -5.55 8.25 9.54
N TYR A 120 -5.92 6.98 9.64
CA TYR A 120 -7.09 6.42 8.95
C TYR A 120 -8.38 7.14 9.37
N ASP A 121 -8.61 7.30 10.68
CA ASP A 121 -9.79 7.97 11.23
C ASP A 121 -9.93 9.40 10.71
N VAL A 122 -8.83 10.17 10.71
CA VAL A 122 -8.85 11.56 10.21
C VAL A 122 -9.10 11.61 8.69
N ILE A 123 -8.50 10.70 7.91
CA ILE A 123 -8.74 10.59 6.46
C ILE A 123 -10.23 10.32 6.19
N CYS A 124 -10.83 9.35 6.90
CA CYS A 124 -12.23 8.97 6.72
C CYS A 124 -13.20 10.05 7.20
N ARG A 125 -12.95 10.64 8.37
CA ARG A 125 -13.76 11.72 8.96
C ARG A 125 -13.88 12.93 8.03
N HIS A 126 -12.78 13.32 7.40
CA HIS A 126 -12.73 14.48 6.51
C HIS A 126 -12.85 14.15 5.03
N LYS A 127 -13.03 12.88 4.66
CA LYS A 127 -13.13 12.39 3.27
C LYS A 127 -12.04 12.95 2.37
N MET A 128 -10.80 12.92 2.85
CA MET A 128 -9.66 13.56 2.18
C MET A 128 -8.73 12.55 1.52
N LYS A 129 -8.02 13.01 0.49
CA LYS A 129 -6.89 12.27 -0.09
C LYS A 129 -5.59 12.92 0.36
N LEU A 130 -4.67 12.12 0.89
CA LEU A 130 -3.36 12.60 1.28
C LEU A 130 -2.49 12.88 0.06
N SER A 131 -1.82 14.04 0.07
CA SER A 131 -0.70 14.29 -0.84
C SER A 131 0.58 13.63 -0.31
N THR A 132 1.57 13.46 -1.20
CA THR A 132 2.89 12.94 -0.80
C THR A 132 3.57 13.82 0.25
N VAL A 133 3.41 15.15 0.15
CA VAL A 133 3.96 16.10 1.13
C VAL A 133 3.32 15.88 2.49
N GLN A 134 1.99 15.73 2.55
CA GLN A 134 1.28 15.48 3.81
C GLN A 134 1.71 14.16 4.45
N ALA A 135 1.80 13.09 3.68
CA ALA A 135 2.25 11.79 4.19
C ALA A 135 3.68 11.85 4.74
N ASN A 136 4.60 12.58 4.08
CA ASN A 136 5.95 12.77 4.56
C ASN A 136 6.01 13.64 5.83
N THR A 137 5.18 14.67 5.93
CA THR A 137 5.09 15.49 7.16
C THR A 137 4.55 14.67 8.34
N ILE A 138 3.53 13.84 8.12
CA ILE A 138 2.99 12.93 9.14
C ILE A 138 4.08 11.97 9.61
N LYS A 139 4.81 11.34 8.67
CA LYS A 139 5.97 10.51 8.99
C LYS A 139 6.99 11.27 9.85
N GLN A 140 7.32 12.51 9.49
CA GLN A 140 8.30 13.31 10.24
C GLN A 140 7.81 13.63 11.65
N LEU A 141 6.53 13.97 11.81
CA LEU A 141 5.92 14.20 13.14
C LEU A 141 6.00 12.97 14.02
N SER A 142 5.83 11.78 13.47
CA SER A 142 5.99 10.51 14.20
C SER A 142 7.44 10.29 14.63
N VAL A 143 8.39 10.45 13.70
CA VAL A 143 9.83 10.29 13.98
C VAL A 143 10.31 11.29 15.05
N ASP A 144 9.82 12.54 15.01
CA ASP A 144 10.18 13.59 15.98
C ASP A 144 9.47 13.43 17.34
N GLY A 145 8.61 12.42 17.51
CA GLY A 145 7.83 12.21 18.73
C GLY A 145 6.79 13.30 19.01
N LYS A 146 6.41 14.06 17.97
CA LYS A 146 5.44 15.17 18.06
C LYS A 146 4.06 14.78 17.53
N PHE A 147 3.87 13.51 17.18
CA PHE A 147 2.61 13.02 16.64
C PHE A 147 1.54 12.97 17.73
N ASN A 148 0.42 13.63 17.50
CA ASN A 148 -0.82 13.44 18.24
C ASN A 148 -2.03 13.79 17.35
N GLU A 149 -3.22 13.33 17.74
CA GLU A 149 -4.46 13.51 16.96
C GLU A 149 -4.76 14.99 16.68
N GLN A 150 -4.61 15.87 17.66
CA GLN A 150 -4.91 17.30 17.52
C GLN A 150 -3.98 18.00 16.51
N ILE A 151 -2.69 17.66 16.54
CA ILE A 151 -1.71 18.20 15.59
C ILE A 151 -2.00 17.67 14.19
N LEU A 152 -2.27 16.37 14.06
CA LEU A 152 -2.62 15.72 12.80
C LEU A 152 -3.87 16.38 12.18
N GLU A 153 -4.94 16.50 12.94
CA GLU A 153 -6.21 17.06 12.46
C GLU A 153 -6.05 18.52 12.07
N ARG A 154 -5.40 19.33 12.92
CA ARG A 154 -5.11 20.74 12.61
C ARG A 154 -4.28 20.91 11.35
N TYR A 155 -3.25 20.08 11.17
CA TYR A 155 -2.38 20.12 9.99
C TYR A 155 -3.16 19.78 8.73
N LEU A 156 -3.89 18.69 8.72
CA LEU A 156 -4.60 18.21 7.53
C LEU A 156 -5.76 19.14 7.14
N THR A 157 -6.52 19.63 8.13
CA THR A 157 -7.64 20.56 7.86
C THR A 157 -7.17 21.96 7.41
N SER A 158 -6.07 22.48 7.95
CA SER A 158 -5.51 23.74 7.50
C SER A 158 -4.99 23.67 6.06
N ALA A 159 -4.30 22.60 5.72
CA ALA A 159 -3.83 22.35 4.36
C ALA A 159 -4.98 22.23 3.33
N GLN A 160 -6.09 21.62 3.72
CA GLN A 160 -7.29 21.52 2.89
C GLN A 160 -7.95 22.89 2.66
N LYS A 161 -8.05 23.71 3.69
CA LYS A 161 -8.58 25.09 3.59
C LYS A 161 -7.73 25.95 2.64
N GLN A 162 -6.40 25.86 2.73
CA GLN A 162 -5.51 26.59 1.83
C GLN A 162 -5.65 26.14 0.37
N LYS A 163 -5.79 24.83 0.12
CA LYS A 163 -6.02 24.31 -1.22
C LYS A 163 -7.31 24.84 -1.82
N ARG A 164 -8.41 24.79 -1.07
CA ARG A 164 -9.72 25.34 -1.50
C ARG A 164 -9.65 26.83 -1.81
N LYS A 165 -8.94 27.62 -0.98
CA LYS A 165 -8.77 29.05 -1.20
C LYS A 165 -8.02 29.34 -2.51
N LYS A 166 -6.95 28.59 -2.80
CA LYS A 166 -6.22 28.73 -4.07
C LYS A 166 -7.07 28.34 -5.29
N GLU A 167 -7.86 27.27 -5.20
CA GLU A 167 -8.75 26.85 -6.29
C GLU A 167 -9.84 27.92 -6.58
N ILE A 168 -10.37 28.59 -5.56
CA ILE A 168 -11.35 29.67 -5.72
C ILE A 168 -10.70 30.87 -6.41
N ILE A 169 -9.50 31.28 -6.01
CA ILE A 169 -8.77 32.41 -6.62
C ILE A 169 -8.51 32.13 -8.11
N LEU A 170 -7.99 30.93 -8.46
CA LEU A 170 -7.72 30.57 -9.85
C LEU A 170 -8.98 30.51 -10.72
N LYS A 171 -10.12 30.12 -10.15
CA LYS A 171 -11.40 30.14 -10.88
C LYS A 171 -11.89 31.57 -11.13
N ASN A 172 -11.71 32.45 -10.16
CA ASN A 172 -12.10 33.87 -10.31
C ASN A 172 -11.20 34.62 -11.33
N GLU A 173 -9.90 34.36 -11.33
CA GLU A 173 -8.98 34.91 -12.34
C GLU A 173 -9.35 34.48 -13.75
N ARG A 174 -9.73 33.21 -13.95
CA ARG A 174 -10.21 32.71 -15.25
C ARG A 174 -11.56 33.30 -15.65
N LEU A 175 -12.43 33.62 -14.71
CA LEU A 175 -13.71 34.23 -15.00
C LEU A 175 -13.54 35.70 -15.40
N SER A 176 -12.60 36.47 -14.82
CA SER A 176 -12.34 37.84 -15.21
C SER A 176 -11.86 37.97 -16.67
N GLU A 177 -11.11 37.01 -17.19
CA GLU A 177 -10.71 36.98 -18.60
C GLU A 177 -11.88 36.86 -19.60
N TYR A 178 -13.06 36.38 -19.16
CA TYR A 178 -14.25 36.24 -20.00
C TYR A 178 -15.28 37.36 -19.83
N PHE A 179 -15.09 38.24 -18.85
CA PHE A 179 -16.06 39.29 -18.51
C PHE A 179 -15.43 40.70 -18.53
N GLU A 180 -14.27 40.90 -19.18
CA GLU A 180 -13.80 42.22 -19.51
C GLU A 180 -14.60 42.73 -20.74
N GLU A 181 -15.60 43.58 -20.48
CA GLU A 181 -16.21 44.48 -21.48
C GLU A 181 -15.35 45.71 -21.68
#